data_f4bde81f83a6d469504b0dacf8cc9dc2
#
_entry.id   f4bde81f83a6d469504b0dacf8cc9dc2
#
_cell.length_a   1.000
_cell.length_b   1.000
_cell.length_c   1.000
_cell.angle_alpha   90.00
_cell.angle_beta   90.00
_cell.angle_gamma   90.00
#
_symmetry.space_group_name_H-M   'P 1'
#
loop_
_entity.id
_entity.type
_entity.pdbx_description
1 polymer ?
#
loop_
_entity_poly.entity_id
_entity_poly.type
_entity_poly.pdbx_seq_one_letter_code
_entity_poly.pdbx_strand_id
1 'polypeptide(L)'
;LAFNMTNNQNDHNGIFEPPVSNIEIKDILPAPFFKARSRTFTEDLEITIGSADKDSKIYYTIDGTDPSASSSIYKDVLKLNHSATIRAIAYKDGVSSFINSGTFNKLDEEIKINIKSNYASQYSAGGDNALIDKIKGGANYRTGSWQGYQEDLEVIIDLGSMKSIK
;
A
#
# COMPACT_ATOMS: atom_id res chain seq x y z
N LEU A 1 16.93 -19.44 -12.35
CA LEU A 1 16.28 -19.71 -13.65
C LEU A 1 17.34 -20.27 -14.57
N ALA A 2 17.39 -21.60 -14.78
CA ALA A 2 18.22 -22.23 -15.76
C ALA A 2 17.43 -22.43 -17.05
N PHE A 3 17.84 -21.75 -18.10
CA PHE A 3 17.34 -22.03 -19.45
C PHE A 3 18.14 -23.19 -20.03
N ASN A 4 17.50 -24.32 -20.22
CA ASN A 4 18.10 -25.43 -20.93
C ASN A 4 17.71 -25.29 -22.41
N MET A 5 18.62 -24.74 -23.22
CA MET A 5 18.47 -24.75 -24.68
C MET A 5 18.98 -26.07 -25.19
N THR A 6 18.12 -27.03 -25.41
CA THR A 6 18.45 -28.19 -26.26
C THR A 6 18.28 -27.78 -27.71
N ASN A 7 19.40 -27.53 -28.37
CA ASN A 7 19.45 -27.22 -29.79
C ASN A 7 19.26 -28.53 -30.55
N ASN A 8 18.03 -28.82 -31.01
CA ASN A 8 17.77 -29.95 -31.89
C ASN A 8 17.89 -29.48 -33.34
N GLN A 9 19.09 -29.65 -33.91
CA GLN A 9 19.45 -29.22 -35.28
C GLN A 9 19.07 -30.20 -36.38
N ASN A 10 18.05 -31.03 -36.25
CA ASN A 10 17.69 -32.01 -37.28
C ASN A 10 16.24 -31.91 -37.78
N ASP A 11 15.73 -30.72 -38.02
CA ASP A 11 14.45 -30.60 -38.71
C ASP A 11 14.64 -29.92 -40.08
N HIS A 12 14.58 -30.73 -41.12
CA HIS A 12 14.76 -30.30 -42.51
C HIS A 12 13.56 -29.55 -43.09
N ASN A 13 12.50 -29.28 -42.30
CA ASN A 13 11.26 -28.66 -42.81
C ASN A 13 11.04 -27.19 -42.42
N GLY A 14 11.98 -26.53 -41.76
CA GLY A 14 11.91 -25.07 -41.53
C GLY A 14 10.73 -24.60 -40.68
N ILE A 15 10.01 -25.49 -40.00
CA ILE A 15 8.98 -25.12 -39.05
C ILE A 15 9.66 -24.91 -37.70
N PHE A 16 9.84 -23.64 -37.32
CA PHE A 16 10.34 -23.27 -36.02
C PHE A 16 9.16 -23.37 -35.05
N GLU A 17 9.01 -24.52 -34.37
CA GLU A 17 8.13 -24.58 -33.23
C GLU A 17 8.85 -23.90 -32.02
N PRO A 18 8.32 -22.82 -31.52
CA PRO A 18 8.92 -22.23 -30.32
C PRO A 18 8.86 -23.24 -29.15
N PRO A 19 9.92 -23.34 -28.35
CA PRO A 19 9.91 -24.24 -27.20
C PRO A 19 8.69 -23.94 -26.34
N VAL A 20 7.79 -24.92 -26.19
CA VAL A 20 6.67 -24.85 -25.26
C VAL A 20 7.28 -24.96 -23.87
N SER A 21 7.61 -23.83 -23.27
CA SER A 21 7.91 -23.81 -21.85
C SER A 21 6.59 -24.01 -21.11
N ASN A 22 6.36 -25.18 -20.57
CA ASN A 22 5.34 -25.40 -19.56
C ASN A 22 5.73 -24.58 -18.33
N ILE A 23 5.29 -23.33 -18.29
CA ILE A 23 5.30 -22.55 -17.07
C ILE A 23 4.17 -23.14 -16.25
N GLU A 24 4.47 -24.03 -15.32
CA GLU A 24 3.56 -24.34 -14.23
C GLU A 24 3.38 -23.06 -13.43
N ILE A 25 2.28 -22.36 -13.68
CA ILE A 25 1.80 -21.31 -12.79
C ILE A 25 1.32 -22.04 -11.53
N LYS A 26 2.22 -22.22 -10.56
CA LYS A 26 1.80 -22.60 -9.22
C LYS A 26 0.78 -21.59 -8.75
N ASP A 27 -0.31 -22.06 -8.15
CA ASP A 27 -1.37 -21.22 -7.63
C ASP A 27 -0.78 -20.06 -6.81
N ILE A 28 -0.88 -18.85 -7.36
CA ILE A 28 -0.41 -17.64 -6.68
C ILE A 28 -1.52 -17.25 -5.71
N LEU A 29 -1.25 -17.34 -4.40
CA LEU A 29 -2.18 -16.86 -3.41
C LEU A 29 -2.17 -15.32 -3.41
N PRO A 30 -3.33 -14.65 -3.68
CA PRO A 30 -3.42 -13.20 -3.72
C PRO A 30 -3.04 -12.57 -2.37
N ALA A 31 -2.25 -11.48 -2.42
CA ALA A 31 -1.95 -10.71 -1.22
C ALA A 31 -3.22 -10.07 -0.64
N PRO A 32 -3.32 -9.92 0.70
CA PRO A 32 -4.41 -9.19 1.32
C PRO A 32 -4.47 -7.73 0.85
N PHE A 33 -5.66 -7.14 0.89
CA PHE A 33 -5.87 -5.72 0.64
C PHE A 33 -6.50 -5.03 1.85
N PHE A 34 -6.26 -3.72 1.96
CA PHE A 34 -6.84 -2.88 3.01
C PHE A 34 -7.95 -2.01 2.42
N LYS A 35 -9.07 -1.90 3.15
CA LYS A 35 -10.16 -0.97 2.85
C LYS A 35 -10.38 -0.09 4.07
N ALA A 36 -10.22 1.22 3.88
CA ALA A 36 -10.44 2.25 4.87
C ALA A 36 -11.00 3.50 4.18
N ARG A 37 -11.66 4.39 4.94
CA ARG A 37 -12.18 5.66 4.40
C ARG A 37 -11.08 6.62 3.93
N SER A 38 -9.92 6.57 4.60
CA SER A 38 -8.76 7.41 4.30
C SER A 38 -7.48 6.78 4.85
N ARG A 39 -6.31 7.27 4.43
CA ARG A 39 -5.01 6.96 5.04
C ARG A 39 -4.65 7.89 6.20
N THR A 40 -5.40 8.98 6.36
CA THR A 40 -5.26 9.95 7.45
C THR A 40 -6.58 10.12 8.18
N PHE A 41 -6.55 10.34 9.48
CA PHE A 41 -7.75 10.44 10.31
C PHE A 41 -7.49 11.29 11.55
N THR A 42 -8.53 11.90 12.11
CA THR A 42 -8.51 12.65 13.38
C THR A 42 -9.15 11.85 14.51
N GLU A 43 -10.28 11.23 14.22
CA GLU A 43 -11.00 10.32 15.14
C GLU A 43 -10.49 8.88 14.99
N ASP A 44 -11.29 7.90 15.39
CA ASP A 44 -11.00 6.49 15.15
C ASP A 44 -11.15 6.13 13.67
N LEU A 45 -10.28 5.24 13.17
CA LEU A 45 -10.33 4.73 11.81
C LEU A 45 -10.64 3.25 11.81
N GLU A 46 -11.69 2.87 11.09
CA GLU A 46 -12.02 1.47 10.83
C GLU A 46 -11.33 0.98 9.55
N ILE A 47 -10.68 -0.18 9.67
CA ILE A 47 -9.94 -0.81 8.57
C ILE A 47 -10.41 -2.25 8.42
N THR A 48 -10.83 -2.59 7.21
CA THR A 48 -11.12 -3.96 6.81
C THR A 48 -9.92 -4.53 6.04
N ILE A 49 -9.50 -5.74 6.40
CA ILE A 49 -8.51 -6.50 5.64
C ILE A 49 -9.24 -7.60 4.89
N GLY A 50 -9.05 -7.70 3.58
CA GLY A 50 -9.67 -8.72 2.75
C GLY A 50 -8.65 -9.47 1.92
N SER A 51 -9.07 -10.63 1.39
CA SER A 51 -8.34 -11.39 0.37
C SER A 51 -9.30 -11.70 -0.79
N ALA A 52 -8.78 -11.80 -2.01
CA ALA A 52 -9.53 -12.29 -3.16
C ALA A 52 -9.84 -13.80 -3.02
N ASP A 53 -8.99 -14.54 -2.32
CA ASP A 53 -9.26 -15.94 -1.94
C ASP A 53 -9.97 -15.97 -0.58
N LYS A 54 -11.25 -16.36 -0.57
CA LYS A 54 -12.10 -16.36 0.62
C LYS A 54 -11.75 -17.45 1.64
N ASP A 55 -11.05 -18.51 1.20
CA ASP A 55 -10.68 -19.62 2.06
C ASP A 55 -9.31 -19.41 2.72
N SER A 56 -8.60 -18.36 2.35
CA SER A 56 -7.32 -18.03 2.95
C SER A 56 -7.48 -17.44 4.36
N LYS A 57 -6.54 -17.79 5.25
CA LYS A 57 -6.41 -17.17 6.57
C LYS A 57 -5.49 -15.96 6.46
N ILE A 58 -5.94 -14.81 6.97
CA ILE A 58 -5.16 -13.58 6.96
C ILE A 58 -4.53 -13.37 8.34
N TYR A 59 -3.21 -13.20 8.38
CA TYR A 59 -2.45 -12.82 9.56
C TYR A 59 -1.93 -11.39 9.39
N TYR A 60 -1.86 -10.64 10.49
CA TYR A 60 -1.48 -9.23 10.43
C TYR A 60 -0.70 -8.77 11.66
N THR A 61 0.01 -7.65 11.49
CA THR A 61 0.66 -6.84 12.53
C THR A 61 0.22 -5.38 12.37
N ILE A 62 0.34 -4.58 13.43
CA ILE A 62 -0.01 -3.14 13.41
C ILE A 62 1.19 -2.24 13.70
N ASP A 63 2.35 -2.83 13.98
CA ASP A 63 3.60 -2.15 14.35
C ASP A 63 4.62 -2.08 13.19
N GLY A 64 4.22 -2.54 11.99
CA GLY A 64 5.06 -2.56 10.82
C GLY A 64 6.04 -3.74 10.74
N THR A 65 6.02 -4.66 11.70
CA THR A 65 6.80 -5.92 11.61
C THR A 65 6.17 -6.88 10.61
N ASP A 66 6.96 -7.81 10.07
CA ASP A 66 6.47 -8.80 9.12
C ASP A 66 5.54 -9.82 9.81
N PRO A 67 4.29 -9.97 9.32
CA PRO A 67 3.39 -10.97 9.84
C PRO A 67 3.83 -12.40 9.47
N SER A 68 3.56 -13.34 10.36
CA SER A 68 3.80 -14.77 10.17
C SER A 68 2.56 -15.57 10.61
N ALA A 69 2.63 -16.89 10.47
CA ALA A 69 1.56 -17.79 10.97
C ALA A 69 1.36 -17.75 12.49
N SER A 70 2.28 -17.13 13.24
CA SER A 70 2.16 -16.89 14.70
C SER A 70 1.59 -15.50 15.05
N SER A 71 1.38 -14.63 14.07
CA SER A 71 0.80 -13.31 14.26
C SER A 71 -0.70 -13.37 14.50
N SER A 72 -1.31 -12.23 14.80
CA SER A 72 -2.77 -12.13 15.00
C SER A 72 -3.53 -12.53 13.73
N ILE A 73 -4.56 -13.35 13.90
CA ILE A 73 -5.47 -13.71 12.80
C ILE A 73 -6.51 -12.61 12.65
N TYR A 74 -6.71 -12.13 11.43
CA TYR A 74 -7.78 -11.19 11.13
C TYR A 74 -9.15 -11.89 11.16
N LYS A 75 -10.06 -11.35 11.98
CA LYS A 75 -11.44 -11.87 12.10
C LYS A 75 -12.48 -10.77 11.92
N ASP A 76 -12.20 -9.59 12.48
CA ASP A 76 -13.13 -8.47 12.56
C ASP A 76 -12.46 -7.16 12.15
N VAL A 77 -13.26 -6.13 11.90
CA VAL A 77 -12.81 -4.78 11.57
C VAL A 77 -11.83 -4.25 12.63
N LEU A 78 -10.67 -3.79 12.18
CA LEU A 78 -9.68 -3.17 13.04
C LEU A 78 -10.06 -1.71 13.30
N LYS A 79 -9.97 -1.27 14.55
CA LYS A 79 -10.14 0.13 14.94
C LYS A 79 -8.80 0.70 15.38
N LEU A 80 -8.34 1.73 14.66
CA LEU A 80 -7.13 2.47 15.01
C LEU A 80 -7.51 3.79 15.67
N ASN A 81 -6.91 4.07 16.81
CA ASN A 81 -6.98 5.34 17.52
C ASN A 81 -5.63 6.09 17.57
N HIS A 82 -4.59 5.54 16.93
CA HIS A 82 -3.25 6.10 16.78
C HIS A 82 -2.67 5.72 15.42
N SER A 83 -1.60 6.41 15.01
CA SER A 83 -0.90 6.09 13.76
C SER A 83 -0.32 4.68 13.81
N ALA A 84 -0.49 3.91 12.74
CA ALA A 84 -0.02 2.54 12.65
C ALA A 84 0.42 2.18 11.23
N THR A 85 1.37 1.26 11.11
CA THR A 85 1.68 0.56 9.86
C THR A 85 1.19 -0.86 9.97
N ILE A 86 0.13 -1.17 9.23
CA ILE A 86 -0.44 -2.51 9.17
C ILE A 86 0.26 -3.28 8.06
N ARG A 87 0.71 -4.50 8.39
CA ARG A 87 1.20 -5.46 7.40
C ARG A 87 0.37 -6.72 7.49
N ALA A 88 0.04 -7.31 6.34
CA ALA A 88 -0.81 -8.49 6.28
C ALA A 88 -0.32 -9.50 5.24
N ILE A 89 -0.51 -10.77 5.54
CA ILE A 89 -0.18 -11.93 4.69
C ILE A 89 -1.33 -12.93 4.72
N ALA A 90 -1.61 -13.56 3.59
CA ALA A 90 -2.58 -14.66 3.52
C ALA A 90 -1.86 -16.01 3.48
N TYR A 91 -2.47 -17.01 4.10
CA TYR A 91 -2.04 -18.42 4.08
C TYR A 91 -3.20 -19.32 3.67
N LYS A 92 -2.90 -20.30 2.80
CA LYS A 92 -3.82 -21.37 2.42
C LYS A 92 -3.01 -22.61 2.01
N ASP A 93 -3.36 -23.77 2.53
CA ASP A 93 -2.79 -25.07 2.16
C ASP A 93 -1.25 -25.13 2.14
N GLY A 94 -0.61 -24.45 3.11
CA GLY A 94 0.85 -24.39 3.23
C GLY A 94 1.52 -23.35 2.31
N VAL A 95 0.75 -22.62 1.50
CA VAL A 95 1.23 -21.53 0.64
C VAL A 95 0.97 -20.19 1.29
N SER A 96 1.93 -19.26 1.19
CA SER A 96 1.77 -17.87 1.63
C SER A 96 1.71 -16.92 0.45
N SER A 97 0.96 -15.84 0.60
CA SER A 97 0.98 -14.71 -0.33
C SER A 97 2.21 -13.83 -0.13
N PHE A 98 2.36 -12.80 -0.97
CA PHE A 98 3.19 -11.65 -0.62
C PHE A 98 2.55 -10.85 0.53
N ILE A 99 3.42 -10.17 1.30
CA ILE A 99 2.97 -9.24 2.35
C ILE A 99 2.51 -7.96 1.68
N ASN A 100 1.31 -7.47 2.05
CA ASN A 100 0.88 -6.12 1.74
C ASN A 100 1.04 -5.23 2.97
N SER A 101 1.35 -3.94 2.75
CA SER A 101 1.60 -2.96 3.81
C SER A 101 0.81 -1.67 3.57
N GLY A 102 0.21 -1.13 4.63
CA GLY A 102 -0.49 0.15 4.62
C GLY A 102 -0.18 0.97 5.86
N THR A 103 0.25 2.23 5.67
CA THR A 103 0.45 3.18 6.76
C THR A 103 -0.75 4.09 6.87
N PHE A 104 -1.26 4.24 8.10
CA PHE A 104 -2.40 5.08 8.45
C PHE A 104 -1.97 6.06 9.54
N ASN A 105 -2.14 7.35 9.27
CA ASN A 105 -1.63 8.40 10.15
C ASN A 105 -2.78 9.12 10.86
N LYS A 106 -2.74 9.13 12.21
CA LYS A 106 -3.58 10.03 12.98
C LYS A 106 -3.00 11.43 12.92
N LEU A 107 -3.83 12.37 12.50
CA LEU A 107 -3.49 13.80 12.47
C LEU A 107 -3.57 14.38 13.89
N ASP A 108 -2.75 15.39 14.12
CA ASP A 108 -2.80 16.18 15.35
C ASP A 108 -3.97 17.17 15.21
N GLU A 109 -4.94 17.08 16.09
CA GLU A 109 -6.15 17.92 16.06
C GLU A 109 -5.86 19.38 16.38
N GLU A 110 -4.72 19.68 17.04
CA GLU A 110 -4.28 21.03 17.32
C GLU A 110 -3.75 21.75 16.07
N ILE A 111 -3.19 20.98 15.12
CA ILE A 111 -2.62 21.54 13.91
C ILE A 111 -3.74 21.88 12.92
N LYS A 112 -3.79 23.15 12.50
CA LYS A 112 -4.71 23.62 11.46
C LYS A 112 -3.92 24.05 10.24
N ILE A 113 -4.46 23.76 9.06
CA ILE A 113 -3.88 24.16 7.79
C ILE A 113 -4.89 24.95 6.96
N ASN A 114 -4.43 26.01 6.35
CA ASN A 114 -5.20 26.82 5.40
C ASN A 114 -4.35 27.01 4.14
N ILE A 115 -4.68 26.27 3.10
CA ILE A 115 -4.04 26.38 1.79
C ILE A 115 -4.84 27.41 1.01
N LYS A 116 -4.17 28.51 0.59
CA LYS A 116 -4.79 29.58 -0.19
C LYS A 116 -4.64 29.35 -1.71
N SER A 117 -3.60 28.64 -2.12
CA SER A 117 -3.36 28.30 -3.52
C SER A 117 -4.21 27.10 -3.94
N ASN A 118 -4.60 27.07 -5.21
CA ASN A 118 -5.36 25.96 -5.76
C ASN A 118 -4.43 24.84 -6.24
N TYR A 119 -4.64 23.62 -5.77
CA TYR A 119 -3.97 22.44 -6.31
C TYR A 119 -4.78 21.77 -7.41
N ALA A 120 -4.09 21.15 -8.36
CA ALA A 120 -4.74 20.42 -9.44
C ALA A 120 -5.48 19.18 -8.89
N SER A 121 -6.73 18.97 -9.30
CA SER A 121 -7.59 17.88 -8.79
C SER A 121 -6.96 16.49 -8.97
N GLN A 122 -6.23 16.26 -10.07
CA GLN A 122 -5.51 15.02 -10.34
C GLN A 122 -4.27 14.82 -9.46
N TYR A 123 -3.78 15.87 -8.80
CA TYR A 123 -2.62 15.87 -7.91
C TYR A 123 -2.99 16.46 -6.55
N SER A 124 -4.00 15.91 -5.92
CA SER A 124 -4.53 16.41 -4.65
C SER A 124 -3.84 15.81 -3.42
N ALA A 125 -3.08 14.73 -3.58
CA ALA A 125 -2.45 13.97 -2.48
C ALA A 125 -3.40 13.60 -1.32
N GLY A 126 -4.71 13.52 -1.59
CA GLY A 126 -5.73 13.24 -0.56
C GLY A 126 -6.39 14.46 0.05
N GLY A 127 -6.11 15.66 -0.45
CA GLY A 127 -6.82 16.91 -0.09
C GLY A 127 -6.02 17.88 0.77
N ASP A 128 -6.73 18.78 1.47
CA ASP A 128 -6.16 19.93 2.15
C ASP A 128 -5.13 19.58 3.24
N ASN A 129 -5.27 18.43 3.87
CA ASN A 129 -4.35 17.96 4.90
C ASN A 129 -3.04 17.33 4.37
N ALA A 130 -2.84 17.26 3.05
CA ALA A 130 -1.70 16.57 2.44
C ALA A 130 -0.33 17.08 2.92
N LEU A 131 -0.22 18.37 3.25
CA LEU A 131 1.04 18.96 3.72
C LEU A 131 1.35 18.65 5.21
N ILE A 132 0.37 18.15 5.97
CA ILE A 132 0.52 17.82 7.40
C ILE A 132 0.22 16.34 7.70
N ASP A 133 -0.06 15.53 6.70
CA ASP A 133 -0.52 14.14 6.85
C ASP A 133 0.60 13.12 7.15
N LYS A 134 1.86 13.58 7.16
CA LYS A 134 3.06 12.75 7.35
C LYS A 134 3.29 11.71 6.26
N ILE A 135 2.58 11.78 5.13
CA ILE A 135 2.77 10.91 3.98
C ILE A 135 3.79 11.56 3.04
N LYS A 136 4.93 10.91 2.89
CA LYS A 136 5.97 11.39 1.94
C LYS A 136 5.71 10.81 0.55
N GLY A 137 5.78 11.67 -0.46
CA GLY A 137 5.77 11.25 -1.85
C GLY A 137 7.05 10.48 -2.20
N GLY A 138 6.92 9.42 -2.99
CA GLY A 138 8.06 8.70 -3.58
C GLY A 138 8.58 9.38 -4.84
N ALA A 139 9.51 8.74 -5.55
CA ALA A 139 10.07 9.27 -6.81
C ALA A 139 9.03 9.39 -7.94
N ASN A 140 7.93 8.64 -7.86
CA ASN A 140 6.87 8.67 -8.86
C ASN A 140 5.70 9.55 -8.37
N TYR A 141 5.54 10.73 -8.95
CA TYR A 141 4.46 11.67 -8.62
C TYR A 141 3.04 11.17 -8.97
N ARG A 142 2.92 10.13 -9.83
CA ARG A 142 1.63 9.55 -10.23
C ARG A 142 1.02 8.61 -9.19
N THR A 143 1.70 8.37 -8.08
CA THR A 143 1.23 7.45 -7.02
C THR A 143 0.19 8.06 -6.08
N GLY A 144 -0.27 9.29 -6.33
CA GLY A 144 -1.30 9.96 -5.53
C GLY A 144 -0.81 10.54 -4.20
N SER A 145 0.51 10.57 -3.95
CA SER A 145 1.11 11.13 -2.73
C SER A 145 1.77 12.50 -2.95
N TRP A 146 1.52 13.12 -4.11
CA TRP A 146 2.04 14.43 -4.45
C TRP A 146 0.89 15.42 -4.66
N GLN A 147 1.01 16.60 -4.05
CA GLN A 147 0.12 17.72 -4.30
C GLN A 147 0.77 18.67 -5.30
N GLY A 148 0.07 18.96 -6.40
CA GLY A 148 0.61 19.75 -7.51
C GLY A 148 -0.09 21.10 -7.63
N TYR A 149 0.70 22.18 -7.72
CA TYR A 149 0.25 23.55 -7.88
C TYR A 149 0.70 24.11 -9.23
N GLN A 150 -0.13 24.96 -9.83
CA GLN A 150 0.22 25.70 -11.07
C GLN A 150 0.74 27.11 -10.78
N GLU A 151 0.71 27.52 -9.53
CA GLU A 151 1.12 28.83 -8.99
C GLU A 151 1.97 28.62 -7.73
N ASP A 152 2.53 29.68 -7.19
CA ASP A 152 3.29 29.63 -5.94
C ASP A 152 2.39 29.17 -4.79
N LEU A 153 2.91 28.28 -3.95
CA LEU A 153 2.17 27.77 -2.79
C LEU A 153 2.10 28.85 -1.70
N GLU A 154 0.87 29.28 -1.38
CA GLU A 154 0.59 30.08 -0.20
C GLU A 154 -0.18 29.23 0.81
N VAL A 155 0.42 29.01 1.99
CA VAL A 155 -0.15 28.16 3.04
C VAL A 155 0.12 28.75 4.43
N ILE A 156 -0.87 28.66 5.30
CA ILE A 156 -0.74 28.99 6.72
C ILE A 156 -0.92 27.68 7.50
N ILE A 157 0.06 27.34 8.35
CA ILE A 157 -0.01 26.21 9.26
C ILE A 157 0.03 26.76 10.69
N ASP A 158 -1.07 26.60 11.43
CA ASP A 158 -1.15 26.88 12.85
C ASP A 158 -0.79 25.59 13.61
N LEU A 159 0.23 25.66 14.45
CA LEU A 159 0.74 24.52 15.23
C LEU A 159 -0.01 24.32 16.55
N GLY A 160 -1.03 25.16 16.84
CA GLY A 160 -1.82 25.12 18.06
C GLY A 160 -1.09 25.57 19.32
N SER A 161 0.23 25.38 19.35
CA SER A 161 1.09 25.78 20.48
C SER A 161 2.50 26.12 19.99
N MET A 162 3.30 26.81 20.83
CA MET A 162 4.71 27.08 20.50
C MET A 162 5.50 25.77 20.36
N LYS A 163 6.04 25.53 19.17
CA LYS A 163 6.86 24.34 18.87
C LYS A 163 8.23 24.79 18.34
N SER A 164 9.29 24.09 18.75
CA SER A 164 10.61 24.29 18.17
C SER A 164 10.62 23.69 16.77
N ILE A 165 10.85 24.53 15.76
CA ILE A 165 10.99 24.12 14.36
C ILE A 165 12.48 23.93 14.09
N LYS A 166 12.88 22.73 13.63
CA LYS A 166 14.25 22.41 13.23
C LYS A 166 14.37 22.32 11.73
#